data_65641c367bd4e745d001c9c90d281730
#
_entry.id   65641c367bd4e745d001c9c90d281730
#
_cell.length_a   1.000
_cell.length_b   1.000
_cell.length_c   1.000
_cell.angle_alpha   90.00
_cell.angle_beta   90.00
_cell.angle_gamma   90.00
#
_symmetry.space_group_name_H-M   'P 1'
#
loop_
_entity.id
_entity.type
_entity.pdbx_description
1 polymer ?
#
loop_
_entity_poly.entity_id
_entity_poly.type
_entity_poly.pdbx_seq_one_letter_code
_entity_poly.pdbx_strand_id
1 'polypeptide(L)'
;MLNRVVIVGGGTAGWMTASYFKAAFGDRIDITLVESGNISTVGVGEATFSDIRHFFEFLGLKEKDWMPACNATYKLAVRFENWRERGHYFYHPFEQMRSVNGFPLTDWWLKERPTDRFDKDCFVMASVIDAGLSPRHRDGTLIDQPFDEGADEMQGLTMSEHQGKTQFPYAYQFEAALLAKYLTTYAVERGVKHIVDDVRDVRLDERGWIASLRTAEHGDLTGDLFIDCTGFRGLLLNKALDVPFLSYQDTLPNDSAVALQVPMDMERRGILPCTTATAQDAGWIWTIPLTGRVGTGYVYARDYLSPEDAERTLREFVGPAAADAEANHIRMRIGRSENSWVKNCVAIGLSSGFVEPLESTGIFFIHHAIEQLVKNFPGADWNPTHRDLYNDAISHVMDGVREFLVLHYVAAKRSDTQYWRDTKTRKIPDALAARIEKWKTQLPDSETVFPYYHGLPPYSYMCILLGMGGIDLKPSPALALADSGAAHREFEQIREKTQRLTEVLPRAYDYFTGMR
;
A
#
# COMPACT_ATOMS: atom_id res chain seq x y z
N MET A 1 7.58 3.83 34.72
CA MET A 1 6.79 3.28 33.60
C MET A 1 6.91 4.30 32.49
N LEU A 2 7.18 3.89 31.25
CA LEU A 2 7.21 4.81 30.09
C LEU A 2 5.77 5.18 29.74
N ASN A 3 5.44 6.45 29.85
CA ASN A 3 4.05 6.88 29.61
C ASN A 3 3.92 8.18 28.80
N ARG A 4 5.03 8.90 28.50
CA ARG A 4 5.00 10.11 27.71
C ARG A 4 5.52 9.86 26.30
N VAL A 5 4.64 9.90 25.32
CA VAL A 5 4.96 9.71 23.89
C VAL A 5 4.82 11.04 23.16
N VAL A 6 5.87 11.44 22.45
CA VAL A 6 5.86 12.63 21.58
C VAL A 6 5.95 12.18 20.14
N ILE A 7 4.93 12.49 19.35
CA ILE A 7 4.86 12.21 17.91
C ILE A 7 5.17 13.51 17.17
N VAL A 8 6.12 13.46 16.23
CA VAL A 8 6.52 14.62 15.43
C VAL A 8 6.12 14.44 13.98
N GLY A 9 5.19 15.28 13.53
CA GLY A 9 4.62 15.25 12.19
C GLY A 9 3.15 14.87 12.18
N GLY A 10 2.30 15.73 11.64
CA GLY A 10 0.84 15.62 11.59
C GLY A 10 0.28 15.11 10.27
N GLY A 11 1.09 14.44 9.47
CA GLY A 11 0.59 13.72 8.30
C GLY A 11 -0.14 12.42 8.68
N THR A 12 -0.49 11.62 7.65
CA THR A 12 -1.19 10.35 7.85
C THR A 12 -0.49 9.43 8.84
N ALA A 13 0.85 9.31 8.78
CA ALA A 13 1.60 8.45 9.71
C ALA A 13 1.46 8.90 11.18
N GLY A 14 1.55 10.19 11.45
CA GLY A 14 1.45 10.71 12.81
C GLY A 14 0.05 10.52 13.41
N TRP A 15 -0.98 10.87 12.67
CA TRP A 15 -2.36 10.75 13.17
C TRP A 15 -2.85 9.29 13.21
N MET A 16 -2.42 8.42 12.30
CA MET A 16 -2.66 6.97 12.43
C MET A 16 -1.99 6.43 13.71
N THR A 17 -0.73 6.80 13.97
CA THR A 17 0.00 6.38 15.18
C THR A 17 -0.69 6.88 16.45
N ALA A 18 -1.03 8.17 16.52
CA ALA A 18 -1.70 8.76 17.68
C ALA A 18 -3.05 8.10 17.97
N SER A 19 -3.86 7.88 16.94
CA SER A 19 -5.18 7.25 17.05
C SER A 19 -5.08 5.79 17.50
N TYR A 20 -4.20 5.02 16.90
CA TYR A 20 -4.00 3.61 17.22
C TYR A 20 -3.45 3.43 18.65
N PHE A 21 -2.46 4.22 19.04
CA PHE A 21 -1.90 4.18 20.41
C PHE A 21 -2.95 4.54 21.45
N LYS A 22 -3.79 5.54 21.15
CA LYS A 22 -4.87 5.91 22.07
C LYS A 22 -5.93 4.81 22.21
N ALA A 23 -6.24 4.12 21.12
CA ALA A 23 -7.12 2.96 21.16
C ALA A 23 -6.50 1.77 21.91
N ALA A 24 -5.20 1.50 21.69
CA ALA A 24 -4.50 0.36 22.30
C ALA A 24 -4.21 0.55 23.79
N PHE A 25 -3.80 1.74 24.21
CA PHE A 25 -3.27 1.98 25.56
C PHE A 25 -4.20 2.82 26.45
N GLY A 26 -5.21 3.47 25.87
CA GLY A 26 -6.14 4.33 26.62
C GLY A 26 -5.43 5.50 27.31
N ASP A 27 -5.77 5.72 28.58
CA ASP A 27 -5.20 6.78 29.43
C ASP A 27 -3.92 6.35 30.17
N ARG A 28 -3.34 5.19 29.81
CA ARG A 28 -2.09 4.72 30.42
C ARG A 28 -0.86 5.39 29.85
N ILE A 29 -1.00 6.07 28.69
CA ILE A 29 0.04 6.87 28.06
C ILE A 29 -0.47 8.27 27.75
N ASP A 30 0.40 9.25 27.92
CA ASP A 30 0.18 10.64 27.53
C ASP A 30 0.76 10.85 26.13
N ILE A 31 -0.08 11.16 25.15
CA ILE A 31 0.34 11.36 23.77
C ILE A 31 0.29 12.85 23.45
N THR A 32 1.43 13.39 23.00
CA THR A 32 1.51 14.73 22.41
C THR A 32 1.93 14.60 20.96
N LEU A 33 1.14 15.13 20.04
CA LEU A 33 1.52 15.26 18.64
C LEU A 33 1.84 16.72 18.34
N VAL A 34 3.04 16.96 17.78
CA VAL A 34 3.46 18.27 17.30
C VAL A 34 3.63 18.24 15.78
N GLU A 35 3.04 19.22 15.12
CA GLU A 35 3.13 19.39 13.66
C GLU A 35 3.34 20.84 13.26
N SER A 36 4.05 21.05 12.15
CA SER A 36 4.24 22.38 11.57
C SER A 36 2.99 22.85 10.84
N GLY A 37 2.54 24.07 11.12
CA GLY A 37 1.50 24.72 10.33
C GLY A 37 1.93 25.14 8.92
N ASN A 38 3.24 25.06 8.62
CA ASN A 38 3.85 25.53 7.36
C ASN A 38 4.17 24.41 6.37
N ILE A 39 4.00 23.15 6.76
CA ILE A 39 4.30 21.98 5.91
C ILE A 39 3.01 21.30 5.53
N SER A 40 2.67 21.36 4.23
CA SER A 40 1.51 20.66 3.69
C SER A 40 1.74 19.14 3.66
N THR A 41 0.68 18.38 3.90
CA THR A 41 0.68 16.93 3.70
C THR A 41 0.91 16.63 2.21
N VAL A 42 1.70 15.61 1.91
CA VAL A 42 1.86 15.09 0.54
C VAL A 42 0.55 14.41 0.13
N GLY A 43 -0.42 15.22 -0.30
CA GLY A 43 -1.78 14.78 -0.58
C GLY A 43 -1.97 14.47 -2.06
N VAL A 44 -1.71 13.24 -2.48
CA VAL A 44 -1.85 12.83 -3.89
C VAL A 44 -3.08 11.96 -4.16
N GLY A 45 -3.85 11.60 -3.13
CA GLY A 45 -4.79 10.48 -3.13
C GLY A 45 -4.05 9.19 -2.79
N GLU A 46 -4.52 8.50 -1.77
CA GLU A 46 -3.88 7.28 -1.28
C GLU A 46 -4.71 6.06 -1.68
N ALA A 47 -4.01 5.03 -2.12
CA ALA A 47 -4.55 3.69 -2.26
C ALA A 47 -3.90 2.77 -1.24
N THR A 48 -4.61 1.76 -0.78
CA THR A 48 -4.17 0.92 0.32
C THR A 48 -4.20 -0.57 -0.01
N PHE A 49 -3.66 -1.37 0.89
CA PHE A 49 -3.82 -2.82 0.99
C PHE A 49 -5.06 -3.19 1.80
N SER A 50 -5.51 -4.42 1.68
CA SER A 50 -6.70 -4.93 2.39
C SER A 50 -6.56 -4.99 3.92
N ASP A 51 -5.34 -5.01 4.46
CA ASP A 51 -5.04 -4.94 5.89
C ASP A 51 -5.53 -3.65 6.57
N ILE A 52 -5.70 -2.57 5.82
CA ILE A 52 -6.18 -1.29 6.35
C ILE A 52 -7.57 -1.40 6.99
N ARG A 53 -8.36 -2.39 6.61
CA ARG A 53 -9.64 -2.67 7.26
C ARG A 53 -9.47 -2.94 8.75
N HIS A 54 -8.46 -3.72 9.12
CA HIS A 54 -8.14 -3.99 10.53
C HIS A 54 -7.84 -2.71 11.31
N PHE A 55 -7.13 -1.74 10.70
CA PHE A 55 -6.91 -0.43 11.33
C PHE A 55 -8.21 0.29 11.68
N PHE A 56 -9.15 0.39 10.73
CA PHE A 56 -10.43 1.08 10.96
C PHE A 56 -11.32 0.32 11.95
N GLU A 57 -11.38 -1.00 11.86
CA GLU A 57 -12.12 -1.87 12.79
C GLU A 57 -11.56 -1.77 14.20
N PHE A 58 -10.23 -1.78 14.37
CA PHE A 58 -9.57 -1.62 15.67
C PHE A 58 -9.90 -0.28 16.34
N LEU A 59 -10.03 0.80 15.55
CA LEU A 59 -10.47 2.11 16.05
C LEU A 59 -11.98 2.21 16.27
N GLY A 60 -12.77 1.20 15.89
CA GLY A 60 -14.24 1.23 15.93
C GLY A 60 -14.85 2.19 14.91
N LEU A 61 -14.14 2.49 13.81
CA LEU A 61 -14.60 3.42 12.77
C LEU A 61 -15.42 2.68 11.70
N LYS A 62 -16.65 3.14 11.48
CA LYS A 62 -17.57 2.54 10.51
C LYS A 62 -17.43 3.17 9.12
N GLU A 63 -17.47 2.35 8.06
CA GLU A 63 -17.37 2.81 6.68
C GLU A 63 -18.32 3.97 6.35
N LYS A 64 -19.57 3.90 6.79
CA LYS A 64 -20.57 4.95 6.56
C LYS A 64 -20.22 6.30 7.16
N ASP A 65 -19.37 6.34 8.20
CA ASP A 65 -18.99 7.58 8.88
C ASP A 65 -17.72 8.20 8.27
N TRP A 66 -16.67 7.40 8.06
CA TRP A 66 -15.39 7.93 7.62
C TRP A 66 -15.24 7.97 6.08
N MET A 67 -15.80 7.03 5.33
CA MET A 67 -15.63 7.01 3.87
C MET A 67 -16.18 8.27 3.18
N PRO A 68 -17.41 8.74 3.47
CA PRO A 68 -17.90 10.01 2.91
C PRO A 68 -17.04 11.21 3.31
N ALA A 69 -16.55 11.26 4.56
CA ALA A 69 -15.69 12.33 5.06
C ALA A 69 -14.32 12.39 4.37
N CYS A 70 -13.83 11.27 3.83
CA CYS A 70 -12.54 11.15 3.19
C CYS A 70 -12.61 10.99 1.66
N ASN A 71 -13.77 11.21 1.05
CA ASN A 71 -14.02 10.96 -0.38
C ASN A 71 -13.61 9.55 -0.84
N ALA A 72 -13.74 8.57 0.06
CA ALA A 72 -13.19 7.24 -0.13
C ALA A 72 -14.01 6.40 -1.13
N THR A 73 -13.30 5.46 -1.75
CA THR A 73 -13.87 4.43 -2.63
C THR A 73 -13.25 3.07 -2.30
N TYR A 74 -13.89 1.97 -2.75
CA TYR A 74 -13.30 0.64 -2.61
C TYR A 74 -12.18 0.40 -3.60
N LYS A 75 -11.22 -0.44 -3.19
CA LYS A 75 -10.14 -0.96 -4.02
C LYS A 75 -10.13 -2.48 -3.94
N LEU A 76 -10.31 -3.15 -5.08
CA LEU A 76 -10.37 -4.61 -5.20
C LEU A 76 -9.11 -5.21 -5.79
N ALA A 77 -8.33 -4.39 -6.51
CA ALA A 77 -7.13 -4.82 -7.23
C ALA A 77 -6.19 -3.65 -7.52
N VAL A 78 -5.01 -3.98 -8.00
CA VAL A 78 -4.20 -3.10 -8.87
C VAL A 78 -4.38 -3.54 -10.31
N ARG A 79 -4.70 -2.60 -11.20
CA ARG A 79 -4.76 -2.81 -12.65
C ARG A 79 -3.45 -2.35 -13.27
N PHE A 80 -2.77 -3.25 -13.97
CA PHE A 80 -1.55 -2.96 -14.69
C PHE A 80 -1.85 -2.81 -16.18
N GLU A 81 -1.62 -1.62 -16.74
CA GLU A 81 -1.83 -1.33 -18.15
C GLU A 81 -0.49 -1.08 -18.86
N ASN A 82 -0.34 -1.60 -20.07
CA ASN A 82 0.84 -1.41 -20.92
C ASN A 82 2.17 -1.99 -20.38
N TRP A 83 2.17 -2.80 -19.34
CA TRP A 83 3.37 -3.41 -18.78
C TRP A 83 3.88 -4.59 -19.61
N ARG A 84 2.97 -5.39 -20.16
CA ARG A 84 3.30 -6.48 -21.06
C ARG A 84 3.57 -5.98 -22.47
N GLU A 85 2.59 -5.30 -23.04
CA GLU A 85 2.62 -4.62 -24.34
C GLU A 85 1.58 -3.49 -24.35
N ARG A 86 1.71 -2.53 -25.27
CA ARG A 86 0.74 -1.41 -25.37
C ARG A 86 -0.66 -1.94 -25.68
N GLY A 87 -1.66 -1.47 -24.94
CA GLY A 87 -3.06 -1.92 -25.02
C GLY A 87 -3.41 -3.15 -24.20
N HIS A 88 -2.43 -3.86 -23.65
CA HIS A 88 -2.68 -4.98 -22.75
C HIS A 88 -2.87 -4.50 -21.31
N TYR A 89 -3.79 -5.13 -20.56
CA TYR A 89 -3.94 -4.95 -19.13
C TYR A 89 -4.26 -6.26 -18.43
N PHE A 90 -3.96 -6.31 -17.14
CA PHE A 90 -4.34 -7.40 -16.24
C PHE A 90 -4.55 -6.87 -14.82
N TYR A 91 -5.16 -7.68 -13.98
CA TYR A 91 -5.41 -7.37 -12.58
C TYR A 91 -4.53 -8.20 -11.65
N HIS A 92 -4.03 -7.56 -10.59
CA HIS A 92 -3.56 -8.20 -9.38
C HIS A 92 -4.62 -7.96 -8.29
N PRO A 93 -5.58 -8.90 -8.12
CA PRO A 93 -6.70 -8.73 -7.20
C PRO A 93 -6.32 -9.10 -5.77
N PHE A 94 -7.08 -8.56 -4.81
CA PHE A 94 -7.00 -9.00 -3.41
C PHE A 94 -7.78 -10.30 -3.16
N GLU A 95 -8.68 -10.70 -4.08
CA GLU A 95 -9.40 -11.96 -4.00
C GLU A 95 -8.45 -13.13 -3.75
N GLN A 96 -8.79 -13.98 -2.77
CA GLN A 96 -7.97 -15.14 -2.42
C GLN A 96 -7.96 -16.16 -3.54
N MET A 97 -6.78 -16.72 -3.81
CA MET A 97 -6.58 -17.76 -4.82
C MET A 97 -7.29 -19.04 -4.42
N ARG A 98 -8.11 -19.56 -5.34
CA ARG A 98 -8.69 -20.90 -5.21
C ARG A 98 -7.66 -21.96 -5.54
N SER A 99 -7.84 -23.15 -4.96
CA SER A 99 -6.99 -24.31 -5.21
C SER A 99 -7.85 -25.53 -5.56
N VAL A 100 -7.35 -26.33 -6.49
CA VAL A 100 -7.98 -27.58 -6.93
C VAL A 100 -6.95 -28.70 -6.86
N ASN A 101 -7.29 -29.79 -6.16
CA ASN A 101 -6.40 -30.94 -5.98
C ASN A 101 -5.01 -30.58 -5.44
N GLY A 102 -4.94 -29.56 -4.54
CA GLY A 102 -3.69 -29.11 -3.93
C GLY A 102 -2.86 -28.13 -4.76
N PHE A 103 -3.31 -27.76 -5.96
CA PHE A 103 -2.65 -26.78 -6.83
C PHE A 103 -3.46 -25.49 -6.90
N PRO A 104 -2.82 -24.30 -6.84
CA PRO A 104 -3.46 -23.02 -7.12
C PRO A 104 -4.13 -23.03 -8.50
N LEU A 105 -5.24 -22.32 -8.64
CA LEU A 105 -5.98 -22.29 -9.90
C LEU A 105 -5.19 -21.65 -11.05
N THR A 106 -4.22 -20.78 -10.75
CA THR A 106 -3.25 -20.21 -11.71
C THR A 106 -2.34 -21.27 -12.32
N ASP A 107 -2.00 -22.32 -11.58
CA ASP A 107 -1.18 -23.43 -12.09
C ASP A 107 -1.97 -24.26 -13.09
N TRP A 108 -3.24 -24.52 -12.78
CA TRP A 108 -4.18 -25.13 -13.70
C TRP A 108 -4.42 -24.26 -14.93
N TRP A 109 -4.55 -22.93 -14.74
CA TRP A 109 -4.69 -22.01 -15.86
C TRP A 109 -3.47 -22.07 -16.81
N LEU A 110 -2.28 -22.15 -16.25
CA LEU A 110 -1.04 -22.26 -17.04
C LEU A 110 -1.00 -23.52 -17.89
N LYS A 111 -1.58 -24.63 -17.41
CA LYS A 111 -1.71 -25.91 -18.14
C LYS A 111 -2.83 -25.87 -19.17
N GLU A 112 -4.03 -25.46 -18.77
CA GLU A 112 -5.25 -25.64 -19.55
C GLU A 112 -5.54 -24.49 -20.52
N ARG A 113 -5.12 -23.25 -20.15
CA ARG A 113 -5.31 -22.03 -20.97
C ARG A 113 -6.74 -21.86 -21.48
N PRO A 114 -7.79 -21.83 -20.60
CA PRO A 114 -9.17 -21.71 -21.05
C PRO A 114 -9.42 -20.45 -21.87
N THR A 115 -8.75 -19.32 -21.49
CA THR A 115 -8.65 -18.09 -22.29
C THR A 115 -7.23 -17.54 -22.22
N ASP A 116 -6.98 -16.34 -22.77
CA ASP A 116 -5.73 -15.58 -22.62
C ASP A 116 -5.71 -14.67 -21.37
N ARG A 117 -6.79 -14.67 -20.58
CA ARG A 117 -7.04 -13.79 -19.43
C ARG A 117 -7.08 -14.57 -18.12
N PHE A 118 -5.87 -14.90 -17.58
CA PHE A 118 -5.76 -15.62 -16.30
C PHE A 118 -6.54 -14.94 -15.18
N ASP A 119 -6.50 -13.59 -15.15
CA ASP A 119 -7.15 -12.79 -14.13
C ASP A 119 -8.68 -12.90 -14.15
N LYS A 120 -9.29 -13.11 -15.31
CA LYS A 120 -10.74 -13.35 -15.46
C LYS A 120 -11.14 -14.80 -15.26
N ASP A 121 -10.26 -15.73 -15.61
CA ASP A 121 -10.52 -17.15 -15.44
C ASP A 121 -10.33 -17.60 -13.98
N CYS A 122 -9.36 -17.01 -13.26
CA CYS A 122 -9.04 -17.40 -11.89
C CYS A 122 -9.71 -16.56 -10.81
N PHE A 123 -10.26 -15.39 -11.15
CA PHE A 123 -10.81 -14.44 -10.18
C PHE A 123 -12.14 -13.82 -10.66
N VAL A 124 -13.07 -13.72 -9.74
CA VAL A 124 -14.37 -13.06 -9.96
C VAL A 124 -14.22 -11.54 -10.07
N MET A 125 -13.36 -10.97 -9.21
CA MET A 125 -13.22 -9.51 -9.05
C MET A 125 -12.74 -8.80 -10.32
N ALA A 126 -11.94 -9.45 -11.16
CA ALA A 126 -11.46 -8.85 -12.40
C ALA A 126 -12.61 -8.35 -13.30
N SER A 127 -13.67 -9.15 -13.43
CA SER A 127 -14.83 -8.78 -14.24
C SER A 127 -15.78 -7.80 -13.53
N VAL A 128 -15.91 -7.88 -12.21
CA VAL A 128 -16.65 -6.89 -11.39
C VAL A 128 -16.02 -5.50 -11.55
N ILE A 129 -14.68 -5.42 -11.54
CA ILE A 129 -13.95 -4.17 -11.76
C ILE A 129 -14.16 -3.65 -13.18
N ASP A 130 -14.02 -4.50 -14.21
CA ASP A 130 -14.22 -4.08 -15.60
C ASP A 130 -15.62 -3.50 -15.84
N ALA A 131 -16.62 -4.01 -15.13
CA ALA A 131 -18.00 -3.51 -15.20
C ALA A 131 -18.24 -2.25 -14.31
N GLY A 132 -17.24 -1.78 -13.54
CA GLY A 132 -17.36 -0.61 -12.66
C GLY A 132 -18.34 -0.80 -11.52
N LEU A 133 -18.47 -2.02 -10.99
CA LEU A 133 -19.45 -2.37 -9.98
C LEU A 133 -18.86 -2.34 -8.56
N SER A 134 -19.74 -2.08 -7.58
CA SER A 134 -19.41 -2.19 -6.16
C SER A 134 -19.20 -3.66 -5.76
N PRO A 135 -18.26 -3.97 -4.82
CA PRO A 135 -18.19 -5.30 -4.22
C PRO A 135 -19.32 -5.59 -3.25
N ARG A 136 -20.20 -4.62 -3.00
CA ARG A 136 -21.35 -4.74 -2.11
C ARG A 136 -22.66 -4.58 -2.86
N HIS A 137 -23.64 -5.37 -2.47
CA HIS A 137 -25.03 -5.20 -2.85
C HIS A 137 -25.62 -3.91 -2.26
N ARG A 138 -26.80 -3.48 -2.72
CA ARG A 138 -27.48 -2.25 -2.24
C ARG A 138 -27.82 -2.28 -0.76
N ASP A 139 -28.00 -3.46 -0.18
CA ASP A 139 -28.28 -3.68 1.24
C ASP A 139 -27.02 -3.70 2.13
N GLY A 140 -25.85 -3.52 1.51
CA GLY A 140 -24.56 -3.52 2.19
C GLY A 140 -23.89 -4.89 2.31
N THR A 141 -24.54 -6.00 1.90
CA THR A 141 -23.91 -7.32 1.92
C THR A 141 -22.76 -7.38 0.94
N LEU A 142 -21.63 -7.95 1.35
CA LEU A 142 -20.51 -8.27 0.46
C LEU A 142 -20.89 -9.48 -0.40
N ILE A 143 -20.29 -9.61 -1.56
CA ILE A 143 -20.58 -10.61 -2.59
C ILE A 143 -20.91 -12.02 -2.04
N ASP A 144 -20.25 -12.47 -0.98
CA ASP A 144 -20.48 -13.79 -0.35
C ASP A 144 -20.66 -13.70 1.17
N GLN A 145 -20.70 -12.53 1.75
CA GLN A 145 -20.76 -12.38 3.21
C GLN A 145 -21.75 -11.28 3.58
N PRO A 146 -22.48 -11.45 4.68
CA PRO A 146 -23.27 -10.37 5.24
C PRO A 146 -22.41 -9.14 5.53
N PHE A 147 -22.99 -7.96 5.34
CA PHE A 147 -22.39 -6.73 5.81
C PHE A 147 -22.57 -6.64 7.31
N ASP A 148 -21.51 -6.87 8.06
CA ASP A 148 -21.49 -6.71 9.50
C ASP A 148 -20.53 -5.57 9.87
N GLU A 149 -21.10 -4.40 10.21
CA GLU A 149 -20.34 -3.24 10.68
C GLU A 149 -19.91 -3.44 12.13
N GLY A 150 -18.99 -4.31 12.39
CA GLY A 150 -18.49 -4.61 13.73
C GLY A 150 -18.61 -6.07 14.08
N ALA A 151 -18.54 -6.93 13.07
CA ALA A 151 -18.42 -8.35 13.30
C ALA A 151 -17.25 -8.62 14.24
N ASP A 152 -17.56 -9.17 15.41
CA ASP A 152 -16.58 -9.56 16.43
C ASP A 152 -15.53 -10.56 15.90
N GLU A 153 -15.80 -11.20 14.75
CA GLU A 153 -14.92 -12.19 14.12
C GLU A 153 -13.56 -11.64 13.68
N MET A 154 -13.44 -10.33 13.51
CA MET A 154 -12.21 -9.68 13.07
C MET A 154 -11.45 -9.00 14.23
N GLN A 155 -12.07 -8.85 15.40
CA GLN A 155 -11.41 -8.29 16.57
C GLN A 155 -10.31 -9.21 17.10
N GLY A 156 -9.14 -8.63 17.38
CA GLY A 156 -8.01 -9.36 17.98
C GLY A 156 -7.19 -10.17 16.98
N LEU A 157 -7.50 -10.16 15.69
CA LEU A 157 -6.67 -10.81 14.67
C LEU A 157 -5.44 -9.95 14.34
N THR A 158 -4.33 -10.63 14.07
CA THR A 158 -3.18 -9.99 13.43
C THR A 158 -3.50 -9.69 11.97
N MET A 159 -2.71 -8.80 11.35
CA MET A 159 -2.86 -8.44 9.94
C MET A 159 -2.88 -9.67 9.01
N SER A 160 -1.99 -10.65 9.24
CA SER A 160 -1.93 -11.88 8.43
C SER A 160 -3.15 -12.79 8.64
N GLU A 161 -3.67 -12.86 9.85
CA GLU A 161 -4.90 -13.63 10.16
C GLU A 161 -6.14 -12.97 9.56
N HIS A 162 -6.19 -11.63 9.57
CA HIS A 162 -7.28 -10.87 8.95
C HIS A 162 -7.36 -11.13 7.45
N GLN A 163 -6.23 -11.11 6.74
CA GLN A 163 -6.18 -11.38 5.29
C GLN A 163 -6.67 -12.78 4.92
N GLY A 164 -6.48 -13.78 5.79
CA GLY A 164 -6.90 -15.17 5.56
C GLY A 164 -8.38 -15.47 5.83
N LYS A 165 -9.13 -14.55 6.43
CA LYS A 165 -10.52 -14.81 6.90
C LYS A 165 -11.61 -14.61 5.86
N THR A 166 -11.37 -13.91 4.76
CA THR A 166 -12.36 -13.62 3.72
C THR A 166 -11.88 -14.03 2.34
N GLN A 167 -12.76 -14.62 1.54
CA GLN A 167 -12.50 -14.96 0.13
C GLN A 167 -12.31 -13.69 -0.71
N PHE A 168 -13.00 -12.59 -0.37
CA PHE A 168 -13.01 -11.33 -1.11
C PHE A 168 -12.55 -10.16 -0.25
N PRO A 169 -11.27 -10.13 0.17
CA PRO A 169 -10.73 -8.98 0.82
C PRO A 169 -10.76 -7.77 -0.13
N TYR A 170 -10.96 -6.59 0.45
CA TYR A 170 -10.92 -5.33 -0.27
C TYR A 170 -10.17 -4.29 0.56
N ALA A 171 -9.71 -3.25 -0.12
CA ALA A 171 -9.07 -2.10 0.47
C ALA A 171 -9.84 -0.83 0.13
N TYR A 172 -9.23 0.31 0.41
CA TYR A 172 -9.82 1.61 0.13
C TYR A 172 -8.86 2.49 -0.66
N GLN A 173 -9.44 3.49 -1.30
CA GLN A 173 -8.78 4.65 -1.86
C GLN A 173 -9.41 5.88 -1.20
N PHE A 174 -8.61 6.85 -0.78
CA PHE A 174 -9.11 8.03 -0.06
C PHE A 174 -8.17 9.23 -0.19
N GLU A 175 -8.63 10.39 0.25
CA GLU A 175 -7.79 11.58 0.37
C GLU A 175 -7.01 11.55 1.68
N ALA A 176 -5.68 11.42 1.61
CA ALA A 176 -4.81 11.35 2.77
C ALA A 176 -4.97 12.54 3.73
N ALA A 177 -5.10 13.75 3.18
CA ALA A 177 -5.30 14.96 3.99
C ALA A 177 -6.64 14.97 4.74
N LEU A 178 -7.71 14.45 4.12
CA LEU A 178 -9.00 14.32 4.78
C LEU A 178 -8.99 13.23 5.85
N LEU A 179 -8.30 12.11 5.58
CA LEU A 179 -8.14 11.06 6.60
C LEU A 179 -7.32 11.59 7.79
N ALA A 180 -6.21 12.29 7.55
CA ALA A 180 -5.42 12.89 8.63
C ALA A 180 -6.29 13.84 9.47
N LYS A 181 -7.09 14.70 8.84
CA LYS A 181 -8.03 15.60 9.53
C LYS A 181 -9.10 14.84 10.33
N TYR A 182 -9.65 13.77 9.76
CA TYR A 182 -10.63 12.93 10.45
C TYR A 182 -10.03 12.28 11.70
N LEU A 183 -8.84 11.71 11.57
CA LEU A 183 -8.09 11.10 12.67
C LEU A 183 -7.61 12.14 13.71
N THR A 184 -7.31 13.38 13.31
CA THR A 184 -7.04 14.48 14.23
C THR A 184 -8.23 14.67 15.20
N THR A 185 -9.42 14.82 14.66
CA THR A 185 -10.63 14.97 15.47
C THR A 185 -10.83 13.76 16.39
N TYR A 186 -10.72 12.54 15.83
CA TYR A 186 -10.84 11.30 16.59
C TYR A 186 -9.88 11.23 17.78
N ALA A 187 -8.62 11.54 17.56
CA ALA A 187 -7.56 11.42 18.56
C ALA A 187 -7.65 12.53 19.63
N VAL A 188 -7.89 13.78 19.22
CA VAL A 188 -7.98 14.94 20.13
C VAL A 188 -9.19 14.80 21.06
N GLU A 189 -10.36 14.39 20.56
CA GLU A 189 -11.54 14.10 21.38
C GLU A 189 -11.30 13.02 22.45
N ARG A 190 -10.30 12.15 22.21
CA ARG A 190 -9.88 11.08 23.14
C ARG A 190 -8.70 11.46 24.02
N GLY A 191 -8.27 12.73 24.00
CA GLY A 191 -7.26 13.28 24.92
C GLY A 191 -5.83 13.28 24.39
N VAL A 192 -5.61 13.09 23.08
CA VAL A 192 -4.30 13.38 22.48
C VAL A 192 -4.08 14.88 22.46
N LYS A 193 -2.93 15.33 23.01
CA LYS A 193 -2.54 16.74 22.99
C LYS A 193 -1.99 17.09 21.61
N HIS A 194 -2.62 18.04 20.93
CA HIS A 194 -2.21 18.55 19.64
C HIS A 194 -1.51 19.89 19.78
N ILE A 195 -0.31 20.02 19.22
CA ILE A 195 0.48 21.26 19.19
C ILE A 195 0.81 21.59 17.73
N VAL A 196 0.38 22.74 17.27
CA VAL A 196 0.78 23.29 15.97
C VAL A 196 1.96 24.22 16.20
N ASP A 197 3.17 23.73 15.91
CA ASP A 197 4.43 24.48 16.09
C ASP A 197 5.58 23.84 15.31
N ASP A 198 6.60 24.61 15.00
CA ASP A 198 7.80 24.12 14.32
C ASP A 198 8.83 23.59 15.33
N VAL A 199 9.27 22.34 15.16
CA VAL A 199 10.44 21.82 15.88
C VAL A 199 11.70 22.44 15.27
N ARG A 200 12.41 23.25 16.07
CA ARG A 200 13.61 23.99 15.67
C ARG A 200 14.91 23.24 15.95
N ASP A 201 14.93 22.46 17.03
CA ASP A 201 16.12 21.75 17.48
C ASP A 201 15.77 20.47 18.23
N VAL A 202 16.68 19.49 18.20
CA VAL A 202 16.57 18.21 18.90
C VAL A 202 17.75 18.10 19.86
N ARG A 203 17.47 18.12 21.16
CA ARG A 203 18.52 18.06 22.19
C ARG A 203 18.73 16.61 22.61
N LEU A 204 19.98 16.21 22.62
CA LEU A 204 20.41 14.91 23.09
C LEU A 204 20.99 15.01 24.51
N ASP A 205 20.77 13.98 25.31
CA ASP A 205 21.44 13.82 26.61
C ASP A 205 22.87 13.24 26.43
N GLU A 206 23.60 13.08 27.53
CA GLU A 206 24.96 12.55 27.52
C GLU A 206 25.09 11.14 26.95
N ARG A 207 24.01 10.36 26.96
CA ARG A 207 23.95 9.02 26.33
C ARG A 207 23.61 9.09 24.83
N GLY A 208 23.34 10.31 24.33
CA GLY A 208 22.88 10.57 22.98
C GLY A 208 21.41 10.17 22.74
N TRP A 209 20.59 10.06 23.79
CA TRP A 209 19.14 9.89 23.69
C TRP A 209 18.47 11.25 23.51
N ILE A 210 17.29 11.28 22.89
CA ILE A 210 16.54 12.53 22.76
C ILE A 210 16.04 12.94 24.16
N ALA A 211 16.53 14.06 24.66
CA ALA A 211 16.13 14.64 25.93
C ALA A 211 14.90 15.55 25.77
N SER A 212 14.88 16.38 24.73
CA SER A 212 13.78 17.28 24.43
C SER A 212 13.80 17.76 22.98
N LEU A 213 12.63 18.23 22.52
CA LEU A 213 12.45 18.93 21.25
C LEU A 213 12.18 20.39 21.54
N ARG A 214 13.04 21.29 21.05
CA ARG A 214 12.80 22.74 21.14
C ARG A 214 11.87 23.17 20.03
N THR A 215 10.71 23.69 20.39
CA THR A 215 9.76 24.28 19.47
C THR A 215 9.92 25.80 19.36
N ALA A 216 9.30 26.41 18.37
CA ALA A 216 9.39 27.84 18.13
C ALA A 216 8.69 28.67 19.22
N GLU A 217 7.49 28.23 19.65
CA GLU A 217 6.59 29.02 20.51
C GLU A 217 6.24 28.31 21.83
N HIS A 218 6.18 26.95 21.86
CA HIS A 218 5.75 26.18 23.02
C HIS A 218 6.91 25.70 23.92
N GLY A 219 8.15 26.14 23.66
CA GLY A 219 9.32 25.77 24.45
C GLY A 219 9.80 24.34 24.20
N ASP A 220 10.34 23.71 25.24
CA ASP A 220 10.93 22.38 25.16
C ASP A 220 9.87 21.30 25.45
N LEU A 221 9.63 20.41 24.49
CA LEU A 221 8.77 19.23 24.64
C LEU A 221 9.62 18.04 25.10
N THR A 222 9.27 17.46 26.24
CA THR A 222 9.95 16.27 26.79
C THR A 222 9.06 15.04 26.69
N GLY A 223 9.68 13.88 26.45
CA GLY A 223 8.99 12.60 26.37
C GLY A 223 9.90 11.45 26.78
N ASP A 224 9.32 10.29 26.97
CA ASP A 224 10.05 9.05 27.22
C ASP A 224 10.34 8.34 25.87
N LEU A 225 9.39 8.38 24.94
CA LEU A 225 9.50 7.84 23.59
C LEU A 225 9.15 8.92 22.58
N PHE A 226 9.93 9.02 21.52
CA PHE A 226 9.71 9.94 20.39
C PHE A 226 9.42 9.17 19.10
N ILE A 227 8.34 9.56 18.41
CA ILE A 227 7.97 8.95 17.13
C ILE A 227 8.25 9.95 16.00
N ASP A 228 9.16 9.59 15.11
CA ASP A 228 9.50 10.39 13.93
C ASP A 228 8.55 10.09 12.77
N CYS A 229 7.56 10.97 12.56
CA CYS A 229 6.65 10.98 11.42
C CYS A 229 6.92 12.19 10.50
N THR A 230 8.17 12.67 10.44
CA THR A 230 8.54 13.90 9.71
C THR A 230 8.76 13.71 8.20
N GLY A 231 8.27 12.61 7.66
CA GLY A 231 8.34 12.33 6.23
C GLY A 231 9.77 12.10 5.75
N PHE A 232 10.05 12.43 4.49
CA PHE A 232 11.39 12.28 3.91
C PHE A 232 12.50 13.08 4.62
N ARG A 233 12.13 14.00 5.52
CA ARG A 233 13.11 14.77 6.32
C ARG A 233 13.86 13.90 7.33
N GLY A 234 13.19 12.91 7.94
CA GLY A 234 13.74 12.04 8.98
C GLY A 234 14.40 12.85 10.10
N LEU A 235 13.66 13.86 10.63
CA LEU A 235 14.22 14.89 11.49
C LEU A 235 14.87 14.34 12.75
N LEU A 236 14.25 13.35 13.39
CA LEU A 236 14.74 12.77 14.62
C LEU A 236 15.71 11.63 14.34
N LEU A 237 15.26 10.64 13.56
CA LEU A 237 16.02 9.41 13.36
C LEU A 237 17.27 9.63 12.50
N ASN A 238 17.11 10.20 11.31
CA ASN A 238 18.25 10.32 10.38
C ASN A 238 19.09 11.57 10.64
N LYS A 239 18.48 12.73 11.02
CA LYS A 239 19.24 13.96 11.19
C LYS A 239 19.81 14.12 12.60
N ALA A 240 18.99 13.92 13.64
CA ALA A 240 19.46 14.13 15.01
C ALA A 240 20.22 12.92 15.58
N LEU A 241 19.78 11.69 15.28
CA LEU A 241 20.44 10.46 15.74
C LEU A 241 21.43 9.88 14.73
N ASP A 242 21.58 10.50 13.55
CA ASP A 242 22.54 10.14 12.48
C ASP A 242 22.43 8.67 12.02
N VAL A 243 21.20 8.14 11.98
CA VAL A 243 20.96 6.78 11.54
C VAL A 243 21.12 6.70 10.00
N PRO A 244 21.97 5.78 9.47
CA PRO A 244 22.19 5.63 8.05
C PRO A 244 20.92 5.28 7.28
N PHE A 245 20.87 5.70 6.03
CA PHE A 245 19.81 5.36 5.10
C PHE A 245 20.34 4.44 4.00
N LEU A 246 19.71 3.28 3.84
CA LEU A 246 20.03 2.28 2.84
C LEU A 246 19.22 2.56 1.57
N SER A 247 19.87 3.03 0.53
CA SER A 247 19.23 3.33 -0.74
C SER A 247 18.92 2.05 -1.54
N TYR A 248 17.76 2.01 -2.20
CA TYR A 248 17.35 0.96 -3.14
C TYR A 248 17.44 1.39 -4.60
N GLN A 249 18.02 2.56 -4.88
CA GLN A 249 18.11 3.10 -6.25
C GLN A 249 18.95 2.26 -7.21
N ASP A 250 19.80 1.35 -6.71
CA ASP A 250 20.51 0.39 -7.53
C ASP A 250 19.59 -0.67 -8.17
N THR A 251 18.43 -0.93 -7.55
CA THR A 251 17.45 -1.93 -7.99
C THR A 251 16.15 -1.33 -8.51
N LEU A 252 15.69 -0.21 -7.90
CA LEU A 252 14.46 0.51 -8.28
C LEU A 252 14.83 1.87 -8.89
N PRO A 253 14.55 2.10 -10.19
CA PRO A 253 15.07 3.27 -10.89
C PRO A 253 14.34 4.58 -10.59
N ASN A 254 13.06 4.51 -10.23
CA ASN A 254 12.21 5.68 -10.13
C ASN A 254 12.45 6.44 -8.83
N ASP A 255 12.81 7.70 -8.95
CA ASP A 255 13.19 8.56 -7.84
C ASP A 255 12.39 9.86 -7.76
N SER A 256 11.44 10.05 -8.65
CA SER A 256 10.63 11.26 -8.73
C SER A 256 9.20 10.96 -9.13
N ALA A 257 8.31 11.87 -8.77
CA ALA A 257 6.94 11.87 -9.23
C ALA A 257 6.46 13.30 -9.47
N VAL A 258 5.52 13.46 -10.38
CA VAL A 258 4.67 14.64 -10.51
C VAL A 258 3.22 14.21 -10.34
N ALA A 259 2.46 14.92 -9.53
CA ALA A 259 1.09 14.56 -9.17
C ALA A 259 0.11 15.69 -9.52
N LEU A 260 -1.09 15.31 -9.93
CA LEU A 260 -2.23 16.20 -10.16
C LEU A 260 -3.45 15.72 -9.38
N GLN A 261 -4.24 16.65 -8.88
CA GLN A 261 -5.58 16.42 -8.38
C GLN A 261 -6.58 16.98 -9.39
N VAL A 262 -7.34 16.10 -10.03
CA VAL A 262 -8.20 16.50 -11.15
C VAL A 262 -9.66 16.34 -10.75
N PRO A 263 -10.42 17.41 -10.52
CA PRO A 263 -11.87 17.34 -10.36
C PRO A 263 -12.48 16.65 -11.58
N MET A 264 -13.39 15.73 -11.35
CA MET A 264 -13.98 14.94 -12.43
C MET A 264 -15.43 14.60 -12.13
N ASP A 265 -16.25 14.65 -13.18
CA ASP A 265 -17.62 14.16 -13.14
C ASP A 265 -17.61 12.63 -13.07
N MET A 266 -17.64 12.11 -11.83
CA MET A 266 -17.58 10.68 -11.56
C MET A 266 -18.92 9.99 -11.85
N GLU A 267 -20.03 10.72 -11.91
CA GLU A 267 -21.31 10.16 -12.36
C GLU A 267 -21.23 9.71 -13.81
N ARG A 268 -20.70 10.57 -14.65
CA ARG A 268 -20.52 10.30 -16.10
C ARG A 268 -19.36 9.32 -16.36
N ARG A 269 -18.23 9.49 -15.71
CA ARG A 269 -17.04 8.66 -15.89
C ARG A 269 -17.22 7.25 -15.35
N GLY A 270 -17.92 7.12 -14.23
CA GLY A 270 -17.91 5.92 -13.38
C GLY A 270 -16.70 5.85 -12.46
N ILE A 271 -16.79 4.99 -11.46
CA ILE A 271 -15.69 4.66 -10.53
C ILE A 271 -15.28 3.22 -10.80
N LEU A 272 -14.04 3.02 -11.27
CA LEU A 272 -13.45 1.68 -11.27
C LEU A 272 -12.92 1.39 -9.86
N PRO A 273 -13.37 0.33 -9.18
CA PRO A 273 -12.93 0.04 -7.81
C PRO A 273 -11.53 -0.58 -7.79
N CYS A 274 -10.56 0.07 -8.40
CA CYS A 274 -9.16 -0.33 -8.43
C CYS A 274 -8.25 0.89 -8.65
N THR A 275 -6.98 0.75 -8.24
CA THR A 275 -5.92 1.65 -8.68
C THR A 275 -5.39 1.16 -10.03
N THR A 276 -5.16 2.07 -10.98
CA THR A 276 -4.52 1.72 -12.24
C THR A 276 -3.08 2.21 -12.27
N ALA A 277 -2.15 1.35 -12.66
CA ALA A 277 -0.74 1.64 -12.92
C ALA A 277 -0.49 1.49 -14.43
N THR A 278 -0.45 2.60 -15.15
CA THR A 278 -0.27 2.62 -16.61
C THR A 278 1.19 2.87 -16.96
N ALA A 279 1.89 1.86 -17.49
CA ALA A 279 3.29 1.97 -17.89
C ALA A 279 3.48 3.02 -18.99
N GLN A 280 4.48 3.88 -18.81
CA GLN A 280 4.89 4.94 -19.72
C GLN A 280 6.29 4.68 -20.27
N ASP A 281 6.85 5.63 -20.98
CA ASP A 281 8.16 5.46 -21.63
C ASP A 281 9.35 5.48 -20.67
N ALA A 282 9.20 6.11 -19.47
CA ALA A 282 10.25 6.22 -18.46
C ALA A 282 9.73 6.09 -17.03
N GLY A 283 8.76 5.17 -16.83
CA GLY A 283 8.09 4.94 -15.55
C GLY A 283 6.63 4.56 -15.74
N TRP A 284 5.74 5.01 -14.83
CA TRP A 284 4.32 4.66 -14.87
C TRP A 284 3.45 5.74 -14.22
N ILE A 285 2.21 5.87 -14.70
CA ILE A 285 1.20 6.79 -14.17
C ILE A 285 0.21 6.03 -13.30
N TRP A 286 -0.02 6.53 -12.06
CA TRP A 286 -1.14 6.03 -11.26
C TRP A 286 -2.43 6.78 -11.56
N THR A 287 -3.55 6.10 -11.44
CA THR A 287 -4.90 6.67 -11.45
C THR A 287 -5.70 6.11 -10.29
N ILE A 288 -6.13 6.98 -9.38
CA ILE A 288 -6.89 6.65 -8.16
C ILE A 288 -8.23 7.38 -8.23
N PRO A 289 -9.34 6.67 -8.53
CA PRO A 289 -10.65 7.28 -8.59
C PRO A 289 -11.24 7.45 -7.17
N LEU A 290 -11.58 8.68 -6.83
CA LEU A 290 -12.26 9.07 -5.61
C LEU A 290 -13.69 9.54 -5.94
N THR A 291 -14.54 9.80 -4.93
CA THR A 291 -15.95 10.14 -5.19
C THR A 291 -16.18 11.46 -5.93
N GLY A 292 -15.25 12.41 -5.88
CA GLY A 292 -15.39 13.74 -6.52
C GLY A 292 -14.24 14.14 -7.44
N ARG A 293 -13.19 13.33 -7.53
CA ARG A 293 -11.99 13.64 -8.32
C ARG A 293 -11.17 12.39 -8.65
N VAL A 294 -10.17 12.56 -9.45
CA VAL A 294 -9.12 11.57 -9.67
C VAL A 294 -7.80 12.11 -9.12
N GLY A 295 -7.13 11.31 -8.27
CA GLY A 295 -5.72 11.47 -7.96
C GLY A 295 -4.89 10.77 -9.03
N THR A 296 -3.97 11.48 -9.66
CA THR A 296 -3.11 10.90 -10.69
C THR A 296 -1.71 11.46 -10.61
N GLY A 297 -0.72 10.70 -11.06
CA GLY A 297 0.63 11.22 -11.15
C GLY A 297 1.56 10.25 -11.83
N TYR A 298 2.67 10.78 -12.33
CA TYR A 298 3.69 10.06 -13.05
C TYR A 298 4.90 9.81 -12.14
N VAL A 299 5.16 8.54 -11.84
CA VAL A 299 6.37 8.06 -11.19
C VAL A 299 7.41 7.78 -12.27
N TYR A 300 8.56 8.43 -12.22
CA TYR A 300 9.57 8.36 -13.27
C TYR A 300 11.00 8.39 -12.73
N ALA A 301 11.93 7.97 -13.59
CA ALA A 301 13.36 8.05 -13.33
C ALA A 301 13.96 9.28 -14.00
N ARG A 302 14.57 10.19 -13.23
CA ARG A 302 15.16 11.46 -13.74
C ARG A 302 16.30 11.27 -14.72
N ASP A 303 16.95 10.14 -14.70
CA ASP A 303 17.98 9.81 -15.67
C ASP A 303 17.43 9.64 -17.10
N TYR A 304 16.11 9.47 -17.26
CA TYR A 304 15.44 9.23 -18.54
C TYR A 304 14.43 10.31 -18.91
N LEU A 305 13.96 11.10 -17.95
CA LEU A 305 12.89 12.08 -18.19
C LEU A 305 13.05 13.30 -17.29
N SER A 306 12.95 14.51 -17.88
CA SER A 306 12.95 15.75 -17.12
C SER A 306 11.64 15.94 -16.33
N PRO A 307 11.64 16.72 -15.23
CA PRO A 307 10.41 17.04 -14.51
C PRO A 307 9.36 17.73 -15.40
N GLU A 308 9.78 18.62 -16.29
CA GLU A 308 8.93 19.36 -17.21
C GLU A 308 8.26 18.43 -18.25
N ASP A 309 9.04 17.47 -18.78
CA ASP A 309 8.53 16.47 -19.72
C ASP A 309 7.61 15.48 -19.03
N ALA A 310 7.90 15.11 -17.78
CA ALA A 310 7.02 14.26 -16.98
C ALA A 310 5.67 14.94 -16.72
N GLU A 311 5.66 16.22 -16.37
CA GLU A 311 4.43 16.99 -16.18
C GLU A 311 3.64 17.11 -17.49
N ARG A 312 4.31 17.44 -18.60
CA ARG A 312 3.67 17.51 -19.90
C ARG A 312 3.01 16.19 -20.28
N THR A 313 3.73 15.07 -20.12
CA THR A 313 3.20 13.72 -20.42
C THR A 313 2.00 13.39 -19.53
N LEU A 314 2.04 13.75 -18.25
CA LEU A 314 0.92 13.52 -17.33
C LEU A 314 -0.30 14.36 -17.74
N ARG A 315 -0.12 15.63 -18.11
CA ARG A 315 -1.21 16.49 -18.57
C ARG A 315 -1.83 16.00 -19.88
N GLU A 316 -1.01 15.54 -20.83
CA GLU A 316 -1.47 14.92 -22.08
C GLU A 316 -2.27 13.63 -21.79
N PHE A 317 -1.81 12.80 -20.87
CA PHE A 317 -2.49 11.56 -20.45
C PHE A 317 -3.87 11.84 -19.82
N VAL A 318 -3.98 12.86 -18.98
CA VAL A 318 -5.23 13.25 -18.31
C VAL A 318 -6.17 13.97 -19.28
N GLY A 319 -5.62 14.73 -20.23
CA GLY A 319 -6.36 15.54 -21.20
C GLY A 319 -6.85 16.88 -20.64
N PRO A 320 -7.89 17.50 -21.23
CA PRO A 320 -8.32 18.86 -20.93
C PRO A 320 -8.63 19.14 -19.44
N ALA A 321 -9.04 18.12 -18.70
CA ALA A 321 -9.33 18.27 -17.27
C ALA A 321 -8.11 18.62 -16.42
N ALA A 322 -6.89 18.45 -16.93
CA ALA A 322 -5.65 18.80 -16.25
C ALA A 322 -5.21 20.25 -16.46
N ALA A 323 -5.89 21.04 -17.30
CA ALA A 323 -5.40 22.36 -17.72
C ALA A 323 -5.11 23.29 -16.53
N ASP A 324 -6.03 23.37 -15.58
CA ASP A 324 -5.95 24.26 -14.41
C ASP A 324 -5.47 23.55 -13.13
N ALA A 325 -5.11 22.25 -13.20
CA ALA A 325 -4.66 21.50 -12.04
C ALA A 325 -3.24 21.90 -11.64
N GLU A 326 -3.03 22.18 -10.36
CA GLU A 326 -1.71 22.46 -9.80
C GLU A 326 -0.85 21.19 -9.80
N ALA A 327 0.39 21.29 -10.29
CA ALA A 327 1.34 20.19 -10.30
C ALA A 327 2.17 20.17 -9.03
N ASN A 328 2.23 19.01 -8.37
CA ASN A 328 3.09 18.78 -7.22
C ASN A 328 4.25 17.87 -7.62
N HIS A 329 5.46 18.44 -7.68
CA HIS A 329 6.70 17.70 -7.96
C HIS A 329 7.31 17.16 -6.69
N ILE A 330 7.52 15.84 -6.65
CA ILE A 330 7.98 15.11 -5.47
C ILE A 330 9.30 14.44 -5.80
N ARG A 331 10.34 14.74 -5.00
CA ARG A 331 11.58 13.96 -4.99
C ARG A 331 11.43 12.84 -3.98
N MET A 332 11.51 11.61 -4.42
CA MET A 332 11.35 10.45 -3.55
C MET A 332 12.70 9.95 -3.03
N ARG A 333 12.74 9.63 -1.75
CA ARG A 333 13.88 8.98 -1.11
C ARG A 333 13.59 7.48 -1.05
N ILE A 334 14.05 6.75 -2.07
CA ILE A 334 13.77 5.31 -2.22
C ILE A 334 14.77 4.50 -1.40
N GLY A 335 14.27 3.74 -0.43
CA GLY A 335 15.07 2.96 0.50
C GLY A 335 14.48 2.96 1.91
N ARG A 336 15.28 2.53 2.88
CA ARG A 336 14.90 2.53 4.30
C ARG A 336 16.03 2.98 5.22
N SER A 337 15.71 3.43 6.40
CA SER A 337 16.68 3.58 7.47
C SER A 337 17.28 2.21 7.82
N GLU A 338 18.56 2.17 8.16
CA GLU A 338 19.22 0.92 8.57
C GLU A 338 18.47 0.26 9.74
N ASN A 339 18.13 1.08 10.73
CA ASN A 339 17.25 0.73 11.85
C ASN A 339 16.17 1.79 12.00
N SER A 340 14.90 1.37 12.08
CA SER A 340 13.77 2.26 12.28
C SER A 340 13.51 2.61 13.75
N TRP A 341 14.12 1.88 14.67
CA TRP A 341 14.12 2.16 16.11
C TRP A 341 15.54 2.21 16.65
N VAL A 342 15.96 3.38 17.11
CA VAL A 342 17.26 3.62 17.74
C VAL A 342 17.05 4.41 19.03
N LYS A 343 17.60 3.92 20.16
CA LYS A 343 17.46 4.52 21.49
C LYS A 343 15.97 4.73 21.85
N ASN A 344 15.56 5.96 22.16
CA ASN A 344 14.17 6.31 22.45
C ASN A 344 13.44 6.98 21.26
N CYS A 345 13.87 6.68 20.04
CA CYS A 345 13.25 7.20 18.82
C CYS A 345 12.86 6.07 17.87
N VAL A 346 11.62 6.12 17.37
CA VAL A 346 11.08 5.21 16.37
C VAL A 346 10.58 6.02 15.18
N ALA A 347 11.02 5.68 13.97
CA ALA A 347 10.50 6.28 12.75
C ALA A 347 9.35 5.46 12.18
N ILE A 348 8.27 6.14 11.77
CA ILE A 348 7.09 5.55 11.13
C ILE A 348 6.75 6.32 9.86
N GLY A 349 6.42 5.59 8.79
CA GLY A 349 6.12 6.16 7.49
C GLY A 349 7.37 6.55 6.70
N LEU A 350 7.33 7.65 5.96
CA LEU A 350 8.42 8.06 5.04
C LEU A 350 9.75 8.36 5.74
N SER A 351 9.75 8.61 7.04
CA SER A 351 10.97 8.76 7.85
C SER A 351 11.68 7.43 8.11
N SER A 352 10.92 6.34 8.19
CA SER A 352 11.43 4.97 8.28
C SER A 352 11.97 4.48 6.94
N GLY A 353 11.19 4.67 5.87
CA GLY A 353 11.55 4.27 4.52
C GLY A 353 10.41 4.43 3.54
N PHE A 354 10.74 4.25 2.25
CA PHE A 354 9.78 4.34 1.17
C PHE A 354 10.25 3.56 -0.05
N VAL A 355 9.32 2.92 -0.73
CA VAL A 355 9.47 2.41 -2.08
C VAL A 355 8.42 3.06 -2.98
N GLU A 356 8.63 3.04 -4.29
CA GLU A 356 7.63 3.56 -5.21
C GLU A 356 6.24 2.92 -4.98
N PRO A 357 5.13 3.67 -5.11
CA PRO A 357 3.82 3.25 -4.63
C PRO A 357 3.08 2.31 -5.61
N LEU A 358 3.80 1.49 -6.37
CA LEU A 358 3.26 0.66 -7.46
C LEU A 358 2.18 -0.33 -6.96
N GLU A 359 2.39 -0.90 -5.78
CA GLU A 359 1.43 -1.81 -5.13
C GLU A 359 0.69 -1.16 -3.96
N SER A 360 0.76 0.17 -3.82
CA SER A 360 0.05 0.93 -2.78
C SER A 360 0.48 0.59 -1.35
N THR A 361 1.75 0.35 -1.12
CA THR A 361 2.30 -0.15 0.16
C THR A 361 2.57 0.94 1.20
N GLY A 362 2.42 2.23 0.88
CA GLY A 362 2.79 3.33 1.80
C GLY A 362 2.03 3.28 3.14
N ILE A 363 0.71 3.16 3.11
CA ILE A 363 -0.13 3.06 4.31
C ILE A 363 0.06 1.71 5.03
N PHE A 364 0.30 0.63 4.27
CA PHE A 364 0.63 -0.67 4.83
C PHE A 364 1.88 -0.62 5.71
N PHE A 365 2.96 0.04 5.26
CA PHE A 365 4.17 0.22 6.08
C PHE A 365 3.89 0.98 7.36
N ILE A 366 3.04 2.01 7.32
CA ILE A 366 2.64 2.78 8.50
C ILE A 366 1.90 1.89 9.49
N HIS A 367 0.85 1.19 9.03
CA HIS A 367 0.03 0.35 9.87
C HIS A 367 0.84 -0.79 10.49
N HIS A 368 1.63 -1.50 9.67
CA HIS A 368 2.51 -2.56 10.15
C HIS A 368 3.50 -2.06 11.21
N ALA A 369 4.12 -0.91 10.99
CA ALA A 369 5.04 -0.31 11.96
C ALA A 369 4.34 0.03 13.29
N ILE A 370 3.12 0.55 13.24
CA ILE A 370 2.32 0.84 14.43
C ILE A 370 2.02 -0.46 15.21
N GLU A 371 1.54 -1.50 14.55
CA GLU A 371 1.26 -2.79 15.19
C GLU A 371 2.50 -3.42 15.81
N GLN A 372 3.63 -3.42 15.06
CA GLN A 372 4.89 -3.94 15.60
C GLN A 372 5.39 -3.14 16.80
N LEU A 373 5.18 -1.83 16.82
CA LEU A 373 5.56 -1.00 17.95
C LEU A 373 4.63 -1.22 19.16
N VAL A 374 3.34 -1.41 18.96
CA VAL A 374 2.41 -1.76 20.04
C VAL A 374 2.78 -3.13 20.64
N LYS A 375 3.05 -4.12 19.80
CA LYS A 375 3.45 -5.46 20.21
C LYS A 375 4.78 -5.46 20.99
N ASN A 376 5.73 -4.64 20.56
CA ASN A 376 7.08 -4.55 21.15
C ASN A 376 7.27 -3.26 21.96
N PHE A 377 6.20 -2.68 22.51
CA PHE A 377 6.31 -1.41 23.23
C PHE A 377 7.36 -1.49 24.34
N PRO A 378 8.25 -0.47 24.48
CA PRO A 378 9.38 -0.57 25.38
C PRO A 378 8.96 -0.62 26.86
N GLY A 379 9.59 -1.48 27.63
CA GLY A 379 9.54 -1.46 29.08
C GLY A 379 10.44 -0.38 29.68
N ALA A 380 10.33 -0.14 30.99
CA ALA A 380 11.18 0.85 31.69
C ALA A 380 12.68 0.49 31.66
N ASP A 381 12.99 -0.77 31.43
CA ASP A 381 14.35 -1.30 31.31
C ASP A 381 14.96 -1.14 29.92
N TRP A 382 14.16 -0.71 28.93
CA TRP A 382 14.56 -0.60 27.52
C TRP A 382 15.24 -1.87 26.98
N ASN A 383 14.67 -3.03 27.28
CA ASN A 383 15.19 -4.30 26.82
C ASN A 383 15.41 -4.30 25.30
N PRO A 384 16.64 -4.53 24.83
CA PRO A 384 16.98 -4.44 23.40
C PRO A 384 16.21 -5.44 22.52
N THR A 385 15.73 -6.55 23.07
CA THR A 385 14.99 -7.56 22.33
C THR A 385 13.75 -6.97 21.64
N HIS A 386 13.01 -6.07 22.29
CA HIS A 386 11.83 -5.43 21.69
C HIS A 386 12.20 -4.56 20.50
N ARG A 387 13.28 -3.78 20.63
CA ARG A 387 13.81 -2.95 19.56
C ARG A 387 14.29 -3.79 18.38
N ASP A 388 15.02 -4.86 18.66
CA ASP A 388 15.61 -5.72 17.62
C ASP A 388 14.50 -6.46 16.86
N LEU A 389 13.48 -7.00 17.53
CA LEU A 389 12.29 -7.59 16.90
C LEU A 389 11.52 -6.61 16.04
N TYR A 390 11.38 -5.36 16.50
CA TYR A 390 10.74 -4.31 15.70
C TYR A 390 11.56 -4.03 14.43
N ASN A 391 12.88 -3.80 14.56
CA ASN A 391 13.76 -3.48 13.44
C ASN A 391 13.79 -4.62 12.41
N ASP A 392 13.83 -5.85 12.85
CA ASP A 392 13.77 -7.03 11.97
C ASP A 392 12.45 -7.07 11.20
N ALA A 393 11.32 -6.87 11.87
CA ALA A 393 10.01 -6.87 11.22
C ALA A 393 9.89 -5.79 10.15
N ILE A 394 10.33 -4.56 10.45
CA ILE A 394 10.27 -3.44 9.50
C ILE A 394 11.22 -3.65 8.32
N SER A 395 12.45 -4.09 8.57
CA SER A 395 13.41 -4.35 7.50
C SER A 395 12.95 -5.47 6.58
N HIS A 396 12.41 -6.56 7.11
CA HIS A 396 11.88 -7.67 6.32
C HIS A 396 10.73 -7.26 5.41
N VAL A 397 9.76 -6.49 5.93
CA VAL A 397 8.64 -5.99 5.13
C VAL A 397 9.14 -5.09 4.00
N MET A 398 10.04 -4.14 4.30
CA MET A 398 10.57 -3.22 3.29
C MET A 398 11.40 -3.94 2.21
N ASP A 399 12.27 -4.87 2.63
CA ASP A 399 13.12 -5.62 1.70
C ASP A 399 12.29 -6.60 0.85
N GLY A 400 11.26 -7.24 1.42
CA GLY A 400 10.35 -8.13 0.69
C GLY A 400 9.53 -7.40 -0.36
N VAL A 401 8.96 -6.24 -0.01
CA VAL A 401 8.24 -5.40 -0.97
C VAL A 401 9.18 -4.87 -2.04
N ARG A 402 10.42 -4.42 -1.69
CA ARG A 402 11.42 -4.05 -2.70
C ARG A 402 11.64 -5.16 -3.72
N GLU A 403 11.89 -6.40 -3.27
CA GLU A 403 12.11 -7.53 -4.17
C GLU A 403 10.89 -7.79 -5.07
N PHE A 404 9.69 -7.68 -4.51
CA PHE A 404 8.45 -7.83 -5.28
C PHE A 404 8.29 -6.73 -6.34
N LEU A 405 8.62 -5.48 -6.03
CA LEU A 405 8.61 -4.39 -7.01
C LEU A 405 9.67 -4.59 -8.11
N VAL A 406 10.87 -5.04 -7.76
CA VAL A 406 11.90 -5.39 -8.75
C VAL A 406 11.39 -6.48 -9.71
N LEU A 407 10.63 -7.46 -9.19
CA LEU A 407 10.03 -8.50 -10.02
C LEU A 407 9.13 -7.93 -11.11
N HIS A 408 8.35 -6.87 -10.85
CA HIS A 408 7.49 -6.23 -11.85
C HIS A 408 8.29 -5.78 -13.07
N TYR A 409 9.43 -5.11 -12.84
CA TYR A 409 10.30 -4.62 -13.91
C TYR A 409 11.01 -5.74 -14.65
N VAL A 410 11.49 -6.74 -13.93
CA VAL A 410 12.20 -7.89 -14.54
C VAL A 410 11.23 -8.75 -15.36
N ALA A 411 10.03 -8.98 -14.84
CA ALA A 411 9.00 -9.80 -15.49
C ALA A 411 8.24 -9.06 -16.61
N ALA A 412 8.26 -7.73 -16.66
CA ALA A 412 7.61 -6.98 -17.73
C ALA A 412 8.20 -7.37 -19.09
N LYS A 413 7.36 -7.57 -20.11
CA LYS A 413 7.81 -7.94 -21.45
C LYS A 413 8.31 -6.74 -22.27
N ARG A 414 7.96 -5.52 -21.85
CA ARG A 414 8.35 -4.27 -22.54
C ARG A 414 9.86 -4.11 -22.70
N SER A 415 10.28 -3.61 -23.88
CA SER A 415 11.66 -3.28 -24.25
C SER A 415 11.75 -2.19 -25.31
N ASP A 416 10.63 -1.49 -25.53
CA ASP A 416 10.45 -0.51 -26.62
C ASP A 416 11.19 0.82 -26.38
N THR A 417 11.50 1.18 -25.13
CA THR A 417 12.29 2.37 -24.79
C THR A 417 13.62 2.00 -24.13
N GLN A 418 14.54 2.97 -24.02
CA GLN A 418 15.82 2.75 -23.32
C GLN A 418 15.57 2.41 -21.84
N TYR A 419 14.66 3.13 -21.18
CA TYR A 419 14.24 2.84 -19.80
C TYR A 419 13.86 1.36 -19.62
N TRP A 420 12.95 0.83 -20.45
CA TRP A 420 12.50 -0.57 -20.35
C TRP A 420 13.59 -1.59 -20.69
N ARG A 421 14.53 -1.26 -21.57
CA ARG A 421 15.71 -2.12 -21.83
C ARG A 421 16.63 -2.16 -20.62
N ASP A 422 16.91 -1.01 -20.01
CA ASP A 422 17.82 -0.90 -18.88
C ASP A 422 17.26 -1.56 -17.61
N THR A 423 15.93 -1.59 -17.41
CA THR A 423 15.33 -2.34 -16.31
C THR A 423 15.62 -3.84 -16.37
N LYS A 424 15.91 -4.41 -17.55
CA LYS A 424 16.27 -5.83 -17.72
C LYS A 424 17.72 -6.13 -17.35
N THR A 425 18.58 -5.13 -17.40
CA THR A 425 20.02 -5.25 -17.12
C THR A 425 20.41 -4.65 -15.77
N ARG A 426 19.45 -3.99 -15.08
CA ARG A 426 19.67 -3.45 -13.75
C ARG A 426 19.94 -4.57 -12.74
N LYS A 427 20.68 -4.24 -11.69
CA LYS A 427 20.99 -5.19 -10.61
C LYS A 427 19.70 -5.80 -10.04
N ILE A 428 19.65 -7.10 -9.99
CA ILE A 428 18.59 -7.87 -9.32
C ILE A 428 19.19 -8.39 -8.01
N PRO A 429 18.51 -8.30 -6.86
CA PRO A 429 18.96 -8.96 -5.64
C PRO A 429 19.25 -10.45 -5.89
N ASP A 430 20.41 -10.94 -5.46
CA ASP A 430 20.88 -12.31 -5.77
C ASP A 430 19.84 -13.38 -5.38
N ALA A 431 19.19 -13.19 -4.23
CA ALA A 431 18.15 -14.10 -3.75
C ALA A 431 16.91 -14.10 -4.66
N LEU A 432 16.50 -12.94 -5.18
CA LEU A 432 15.40 -12.84 -6.15
C LEU A 432 15.80 -13.47 -7.50
N ALA A 433 17.00 -13.23 -7.98
CA ALA A 433 17.48 -13.85 -9.22
C ALA A 433 17.45 -15.38 -9.13
N ALA A 434 17.92 -15.95 -8.04
CA ALA A 434 17.87 -17.39 -7.79
C ALA A 434 16.43 -17.94 -7.74
N ARG A 435 15.48 -17.19 -7.12
CA ARG A 435 14.06 -17.57 -7.11
C ARG A 435 13.44 -17.53 -8.50
N ILE A 436 13.72 -16.48 -9.29
CA ILE A 436 13.23 -16.37 -10.67
C ILE A 436 13.68 -17.56 -11.52
N GLU A 437 14.93 -17.99 -11.41
CA GLU A 437 15.41 -19.19 -12.12
C GLU A 437 14.68 -20.45 -11.66
N LYS A 438 14.43 -20.58 -10.36
CA LYS A 438 13.66 -21.70 -9.80
C LYS A 438 12.22 -21.70 -10.31
N TRP A 439 11.55 -20.53 -10.37
CA TRP A 439 10.16 -20.39 -10.80
C TRP A 439 9.91 -20.74 -12.27
N LYS A 440 10.93 -20.81 -13.11
CA LYS A 440 10.77 -21.33 -14.48
C LYS A 440 10.39 -22.80 -14.54
N THR A 441 10.63 -23.54 -13.46
CA THR A 441 10.36 -25.00 -13.37
C THR A 441 9.49 -25.39 -12.19
N GLN A 442 9.53 -24.62 -11.09
CA GLN A 442 8.71 -24.79 -9.90
C GLN A 442 8.00 -23.46 -9.63
N LEU A 443 6.69 -23.40 -9.83
CA LEU A 443 5.92 -22.16 -9.66
C LEU A 443 6.02 -21.61 -8.24
N PRO A 444 5.84 -20.28 -8.05
CA PRO A 444 5.88 -19.67 -6.72
C PRO A 444 4.95 -20.31 -5.70
N ASP A 445 5.48 -20.65 -4.55
CA ASP A 445 4.77 -21.18 -3.39
C ASP A 445 5.31 -20.54 -2.09
N SER A 446 4.75 -20.90 -0.94
CA SER A 446 5.15 -20.35 0.37
C SER A 446 6.61 -20.60 0.75
N GLU A 447 7.28 -21.60 0.14
CA GLU A 447 8.67 -21.94 0.40
C GLU A 447 9.64 -21.24 -0.55
N THR A 448 9.15 -20.76 -1.68
CA THR A 448 9.97 -20.23 -2.78
C THR A 448 9.84 -18.72 -2.99
N VAL A 449 8.88 -18.04 -2.34
CA VAL A 449 8.78 -16.58 -2.30
C VAL A 449 9.68 -15.99 -1.20
N PHE A 450 9.63 -14.68 -0.99
CA PHE A 450 10.39 -14.03 0.08
C PHE A 450 10.05 -14.67 1.45
N PRO A 451 11.05 -15.08 2.25
CA PRO A 451 10.83 -15.99 3.38
C PRO A 451 10.19 -15.36 4.62
N TYR A 452 10.07 -14.04 4.65
CA TYR A 452 9.48 -13.31 5.78
C TYR A 452 8.17 -12.65 5.39
N TYR A 453 7.36 -12.32 6.39
CA TYR A 453 6.11 -11.59 6.16
C TYR A 453 6.38 -10.21 5.49
N HIS A 454 5.70 -9.95 4.39
CA HIS A 454 5.80 -8.69 3.63
C HIS A 454 4.47 -8.29 2.96
N GLY A 455 3.37 -8.90 3.39
CA GLY A 455 2.02 -8.58 2.93
C GLY A 455 1.61 -9.21 1.60
N LEU A 456 2.53 -9.86 0.88
CA LEU A 456 2.30 -10.38 -0.48
C LEU A 456 2.35 -11.92 -0.48
N PRO A 457 1.20 -12.60 -0.63
CA PRO A 457 1.14 -14.06 -0.68
C PRO A 457 1.67 -14.62 -2.01
N PRO A 458 1.95 -15.94 -2.09
CA PRO A 458 2.50 -16.56 -3.30
C PRO A 458 1.71 -16.30 -4.59
N TYR A 459 0.38 -16.23 -4.51
CA TYR A 459 -0.43 -15.96 -5.71
C TYR A 459 -0.20 -14.55 -6.29
N SER A 460 0.23 -13.58 -5.47
CA SER A 460 0.63 -12.26 -5.95
C SER A 460 1.79 -12.36 -6.94
N TYR A 461 2.78 -13.20 -6.63
CA TYR A 461 3.90 -13.47 -7.53
C TYR A 461 3.42 -14.11 -8.83
N MET A 462 2.48 -15.06 -8.77
CA MET A 462 1.90 -15.67 -9.96
C MET A 462 1.13 -14.66 -10.81
N CYS A 463 0.34 -13.76 -10.20
CA CYS A 463 -0.38 -12.70 -10.93
C CYS A 463 0.59 -11.80 -11.71
N ILE A 464 1.71 -11.39 -11.08
CA ILE A 464 2.71 -10.55 -11.73
C ILE A 464 3.43 -11.31 -12.84
N LEU A 465 3.88 -12.53 -12.59
CA LEU A 465 4.59 -13.34 -13.59
C LEU A 465 3.72 -13.61 -14.83
N LEU A 466 2.48 -14.01 -14.64
CA LEU A 466 1.53 -14.30 -15.75
C LEU A 466 1.11 -13.03 -16.49
N GLY A 467 0.83 -11.96 -15.74
CA GLY A 467 0.37 -10.69 -16.30
C GLY A 467 1.46 -9.94 -17.07
N MET A 468 2.67 -9.90 -16.56
CA MET A 468 3.81 -9.24 -17.18
C MET A 468 4.35 -10.00 -18.40
N GLY A 469 4.34 -11.34 -18.35
CA GLY A 469 4.59 -12.23 -19.49
C GLY A 469 6.01 -12.24 -20.05
N GLY A 470 6.98 -11.67 -19.33
CA GLY A 470 8.40 -11.64 -19.77
C GLY A 470 9.23 -12.84 -19.30
N ILE A 471 8.67 -13.70 -18.44
CA ILE A 471 9.31 -14.93 -17.95
C ILE A 471 8.51 -16.13 -18.45
N ASP A 472 9.20 -17.09 -19.10
CA ASP A 472 8.58 -18.31 -19.61
C ASP A 472 8.36 -19.30 -18.46
N LEU A 473 7.11 -19.40 -18.01
CA LEU A 473 6.68 -20.33 -16.96
C LEU A 473 6.17 -21.62 -17.55
N LYS A 474 6.43 -22.72 -16.87
CA LYS A 474 5.91 -24.04 -17.24
C LYS A 474 5.01 -24.59 -16.13
N PRO A 475 3.90 -25.27 -16.49
CA PRO A 475 3.07 -25.92 -15.50
C PRO A 475 3.87 -26.98 -14.73
N SER A 476 3.52 -27.21 -13.47
CA SER A 476 4.12 -28.27 -12.66
C SER A 476 3.96 -29.63 -13.38
N PRO A 477 5.02 -30.45 -13.48
CA PRO A 477 4.93 -31.80 -14.08
C PRO A 477 3.88 -32.69 -13.41
N ALA A 478 3.62 -32.51 -12.12
CA ALA A 478 2.59 -33.27 -11.40
C ALA A 478 1.17 -33.02 -11.93
N LEU A 479 0.89 -31.83 -12.49
CA LEU A 479 -0.38 -31.53 -13.12
C LEU A 479 -0.66 -32.40 -14.35
N ALA A 480 0.35 -32.91 -15.01
CA ALA A 480 0.16 -33.82 -16.15
C ALA A 480 -0.47 -35.17 -15.73
N LEU A 481 -0.34 -35.55 -14.46
CA LEU A 481 -0.91 -36.76 -13.88
C LEU A 481 -2.27 -36.54 -13.21
N ALA A 482 -2.68 -35.29 -13.02
CA ALA A 482 -3.91 -34.93 -12.33
C ALA A 482 -5.07 -34.74 -13.31
N ASP A 483 -6.28 -35.14 -12.90
CA ASP A 483 -7.51 -34.93 -13.66
C ASP A 483 -7.90 -33.45 -13.72
N SER A 484 -8.03 -32.89 -14.90
CA SER A 484 -8.39 -31.49 -15.14
C SER A 484 -9.88 -31.20 -14.90
N GLY A 485 -10.74 -32.22 -14.80
CA GLY A 485 -12.19 -32.03 -14.73
C GLY A 485 -12.66 -31.16 -13.58
N ALA A 486 -11.99 -31.26 -12.43
CA ALA A 486 -12.29 -30.39 -11.29
C ALA A 486 -11.86 -28.93 -11.52
N ALA A 487 -10.73 -28.68 -12.17
CA ALA A 487 -10.26 -27.34 -12.51
C ALA A 487 -11.19 -26.68 -13.56
N HIS A 488 -11.62 -27.43 -14.57
CA HIS A 488 -12.60 -26.94 -15.56
C HIS A 488 -13.92 -26.52 -14.90
N ARG A 489 -14.44 -27.30 -13.95
CA ARG A 489 -15.65 -26.93 -13.18
C ARG A 489 -15.43 -25.64 -12.38
N GLU A 490 -14.26 -25.47 -11.78
CA GLU A 490 -13.97 -24.25 -11.01
C GLU A 490 -13.91 -23.01 -11.93
N PHE A 491 -13.30 -23.10 -13.12
CA PHE A 491 -13.32 -22.02 -14.10
C PHE A 491 -14.77 -21.71 -14.56
N GLU A 492 -15.62 -22.71 -14.73
CA GLU A 492 -17.03 -22.51 -15.05
C GLU A 492 -17.78 -21.83 -13.92
N GLN A 493 -17.58 -22.25 -12.68
CA GLN A 493 -18.21 -21.63 -11.51
C GLN A 493 -17.82 -20.14 -11.36
N ILE A 494 -16.56 -19.80 -11.64
CA ILE A 494 -16.11 -18.41 -11.65
C ILE A 494 -16.87 -17.61 -12.73
N ARG A 495 -16.98 -18.13 -13.94
CA ARG A 495 -17.72 -17.48 -15.04
C ARG A 495 -19.20 -17.27 -14.70
N GLU A 496 -19.87 -18.31 -14.21
CA GLU A 496 -21.29 -18.26 -13.83
C GLU A 496 -21.52 -17.28 -12.67
N LYS A 497 -20.64 -17.29 -11.64
CA LYS A 497 -20.71 -16.36 -10.54
C LYS A 497 -20.49 -14.92 -11.00
N THR A 498 -19.51 -14.69 -11.85
CA THR A 498 -19.23 -13.39 -12.44
C THR A 498 -20.44 -12.86 -13.21
N GLN A 499 -21.06 -13.67 -14.05
CA GLN A 499 -22.25 -13.28 -14.80
C GLN A 499 -23.38 -12.86 -13.86
N ARG A 500 -23.71 -13.67 -12.86
CA ARG A 500 -24.75 -13.33 -11.87
C ARG A 500 -24.46 -12.02 -11.13
N LEU A 501 -23.21 -11.81 -10.72
CA LEU A 501 -22.82 -10.60 -9.97
C LEU A 501 -22.91 -9.35 -10.84
N THR A 502 -22.55 -9.43 -12.12
CA THR A 502 -22.67 -8.30 -13.05
C THR A 502 -24.12 -7.88 -13.32
N GLU A 503 -25.09 -8.76 -13.09
CA GLU A 503 -26.53 -8.46 -13.23
C GLU A 503 -27.13 -7.80 -11.97
N VAL A 504 -26.58 -8.07 -10.79
CA VAL A 504 -27.22 -7.68 -9.51
C VAL A 504 -26.49 -6.61 -8.74
N LEU A 505 -25.18 -6.46 -8.93
CA LEU A 505 -24.39 -5.47 -8.21
C LEU A 505 -24.65 -4.05 -8.74
N PRO A 506 -24.75 -3.04 -7.86
CA PRO A 506 -24.86 -1.64 -8.28
C PRO A 506 -23.54 -1.13 -8.87
N ARG A 507 -23.63 -0.11 -9.71
CA ARG A 507 -22.43 0.65 -10.09
C ARG A 507 -21.75 1.19 -8.83
N ALA A 508 -20.42 1.19 -8.81
CA ALA A 508 -19.65 1.68 -7.66
C ALA A 508 -20.02 3.14 -7.30
N TYR A 509 -20.19 4.02 -8.31
CA TYR A 509 -20.63 5.39 -8.09
C TYR A 509 -21.99 5.47 -7.38
N ASP A 510 -22.97 4.70 -7.83
CA ASP A 510 -24.33 4.72 -7.26
C ASP A 510 -24.34 4.21 -5.82
N TYR A 511 -23.51 3.22 -5.50
CA TYR A 511 -23.35 2.71 -4.15
C TYR A 511 -22.79 3.78 -3.20
N PHE A 512 -21.71 4.46 -3.57
CA PHE A 512 -21.08 5.49 -2.73
C PHE A 512 -21.96 6.73 -2.55
N THR A 513 -22.73 7.13 -3.57
CA THR A 513 -23.66 8.25 -3.44
C THR A 513 -24.85 7.91 -2.55
N GLY A 514 -25.25 6.63 -2.50
CA GLY A 514 -26.28 6.12 -1.58
C GLY A 514 -25.83 6.03 -0.11
N MET A 515 -24.53 6.08 0.17
CA MET A 515 -23.97 6.15 1.54
C MET A 515 -24.02 7.57 2.14
N ARG A 516 -24.17 8.59 1.31
CA ARG A 516 -24.29 10.00 1.72
C ARG A 516 -25.73 10.31 2.07
#